data_8d1c459b85a745e1a0c9560cebce9f31
#
_entry.id   8d1c459b85a745e1a0c9560cebce9f31
#
_cell.length_a   1.000
_cell.length_b   1.000
_cell.length_c   1.000
_cell.angle_alpha   90.00
_cell.angle_beta   90.00
_cell.angle_gamma   90.00
#
_symmetry.space_group_name_H-M   'P 1'
#
loop_
_entity.id
_entity.type
_entity.pdbx_description
1 polymer ?
#
loop_
_entity_poly.entity_id
_entity_poly.type
_entity_poly.pdbx_seq_one_letter_code
_entity_poly.pdbx_strand_id
1 'polypeptide(L)'
;MSSVLSTLAATRQPKPLPASLSAVRASARATPATVSDGVGVPTLHHTVVEFANLDHGATAPALVGVAEAAERILRTYGSVHRGAGYASRLTTGWFEEARSEVAHFVGLGEDSHVVFTRNTTDALALLAHVLPDNAQVFVFESVHHAALLPWPAERTTRLSVPSSPEAAIATVDAALSRFRATSDAPALVVITGACNVTGEIWPIGELAAVARSHGARSVVDAAQLAPHRVIDVAAWGVDYVAFSGHKMYAPYGAGVLAGRADWLDAADPYLPAGGASKRVTTDDVEWSEGPARHEGGTPNAVGAIALAAAAAKLRAHRHAIENHEHRVHGIIRDGLSALPGVEILHVLGSDEEPVDGVGVTTFTVDGYDPTLVAQVLADEHGIAVRDGRFCAHLLCDERLGKGATAVRASIGLATTVEHAHRLVAAVRALVERGPAFEYVHTPGIGWAAVGDERDLSEPRPR
;
A
#
# COMPACT_ATOMS: atom_id res chain seq x y z
N MET A 1 40.17 -3.49 -44.45
CA MET A 1 39.73 -2.64 -43.33
C MET A 1 38.79 -3.46 -42.49
N SER A 2 39.38 -4.22 -41.62
CA SER A 2 38.68 -5.14 -40.71
C SER A 2 39.50 -5.18 -39.44
N SER A 3 38.92 -4.95 -38.31
CA SER A 3 39.43 -5.05 -36.93
C SER A 3 39.28 -3.75 -36.13
N VAL A 4 38.10 -3.45 -35.68
CA VAL A 4 37.82 -2.74 -34.39
C VAL A 4 36.36 -3.02 -34.01
N LEU A 5 36.04 -4.19 -33.50
CA LEU A 5 34.81 -4.49 -32.81
C LEU A 5 35.01 -5.79 -32.00
N SER A 6 35.80 -5.75 -30.96
CA SER A 6 35.77 -6.79 -29.93
C SER A 6 36.39 -6.29 -28.64
N THR A 7 35.66 -5.44 -27.94
CA THR A 7 35.85 -5.27 -26.47
C THR A 7 34.50 -4.86 -25.91
N LEU A 8 33.54 -5.79 -25.93
CA LEU A 8 32.33 -5.65 -25.17
C LEU A 8 32.63 -6.07 -23.74
N ALA A 9 32.48 -5.10 -22.86
CA ALA A 9 32.59 -5.23 -21.41
C ALA A 9 31.81 -6.43 -20.91
N ALA A 10 32.51 -7.33 -20.21
CA ALA A 10 31.88 -8.35 -19.40
C ALA A 10 31.07 -7.63 -18.29
N THR A 11 29.78 -7.62 -18.44
CA THR A 11 28.84 -7.18 -17.40
C THR A 11 29.00 -8.12 -16.20
N ARG A 12 29.64 -7.64 -15.14
CA ARG A 12 29.64 -8.32 -13.84
C ARG A 12 28.22 -8.25 -13.32
N GLN A 13 27.50 -9.38 -13.40
CA GLN A 13 26.28 -9.57 -12.60
C GLN A 13 26.66 -9.51 -11.11
N PRO A 14 25.82 -8.89 -10.24
CA PRO A 14 26.03 -8.98 -8.80
C PRO A 14 26.18 -10.45 -8.43
N LYS A 15 27.22 -10.79 -7.66
CA LYS A 15 27.44 -12.18 -7.24
C LYS A 15 26.25 -12.60 -6.39
N PRO A 16 25.42 -13.57 -6.85
CA PRO A 16 24.40 -14.13 -5.99
C PRO A 16 25.08 -14.77 -4.77
N LEU A 17 24.49 -14.63 -3.60
CA LEU A 17 24.86 -15.44 -2.44
C LEU A 17 24.89 -16.91 -2.88
N PRO A 18 25.78 -17.75 -2.33
CA PRO A 18 25.90 -19.14 -2.72
C PRO A 18 24.51 -19.80 -2.72
N ALA A 19 24.15 -20.43 -3.84
CA ALA A 19 22.83 -21.05 -4.06
C ALA A 19 22.37 -21.99 -2.94
N SER A 20 23.31 -22.54 -2.15
CA SER A 20 23.07 -23.37 -0.97
C SER A 20 22.36 -22.63 0.18
N LEU A 21 22.61 -21.33 0.39
CA LEU A 21 21.96 -20.57 1.46
C LEU A 21 20.56 -20.11 1.08
N SER A 22 20.32 -19.75 -0.20
CA SER A 22 19.01 -19.38 -0.69
C SER A 22 18.01 -20.55 -0.72
N ALA A 23 18.45 -21.75 -1.15
CA ALA A 23 17.61 -22.94 -1.23
C ALA A 23 17.23 -23.50 0.15
N VAL A 24 18.13 -23.47 1.13
CA VAL A 24 17.85 -23.94 2.50
C VAL A 24 16.87 -22.98 3.22
N ARG A 25 16.95 -21.67 2.97
CA ARG A 25 16.01 -20.68 3.56
C ARG A 25 14.62 -20.73 2.92
N ALA A 26 14.50 -20.96 1.61
CA ALA A 26 13.21 -21.04 0.92
C ALA A 26 12.35 -22.23 1.37
N SER A 27 12.96 -23.35 1.78
CA SER A 27 12.23 -24.53 2.25
C SER A 27 11.72 -24.43 3.69
N ALA A 28 12.17 -23.43 4.47
CA ALA A 28 11.83 -23.28 5.90
C ALA A 28 10.80 -22.17 6.19
N ARG A 29 10.40 -21.36 5.18
CA ARG A 29 9.44 -20.27 5.37
C ARG A 29 8.01 -20.77 5.16
N ALA A 30 7.14 -20.50 6.15
CA ALA A 30 5.70 -20.71 6.03
C ALA A 30 5.01 -19.65 5.14
N THR A 31 5.68 -18.51 4.89
CA THR A 31 5.18 -17.40 4.07
C THR A 31 5.69 -17.48 2.63
N PRO A 32 4.91 -16.99 1.64
CA PRO A 32 5.35 -16.93 0.25
C PRO A 32 6.64 -16.11 0.07
N ALA A 33 7.55 -16.58 -0.80
CA ALA A 33 8.79 -15.90 -1.13
C ALA A 33 8.57 -14.71 -2.07
N THR A 34 9.41 -13.68 -1.93
CA THR A 34 9.46 -12.52 -2.85
C THR A 34 10.69 -12.61 -3.76
N VAL A 35 10.64 -11.88 -4.88
CA VAL A 35 11.77 -11.84 -5.83
C VAL A 35 13.01 -11.12 -5.26
N SER A 36 12.89 -10.42 -4.15
CA SER A 36 13.97 -9.69 -3.48
C SER A 36 14.59 -10.42 -2.30
N ASP A 37 14.15 -11.65 -2.00
CA ASP A 37 14.72 -12.45 -0.91
C ASP A 37 16.20 -12.74 -1.18
N GLY A 38 17.07 -12.45 -0.17
CA GLY A 38 18.50 -12.72 -0.25
C GLY A 38 19.31 -11.73 -1.10
N VAL A 39 18.75 -10.58 -1.50
CA VAL A 39 19.52 -9.51 -2.16
C VAL A 39 20.58 -8.97 -1.21
N GLY A 40 21.84 -8.89 -1.66
CA GLY A 40 22.95 -8.32 -0.90
C GLY A 40 23.15 -6.85 -1.25
N VAL A 41 23.43 -6.00 -0.25
CA VAL A 41 23.74 -4.58 -0.43
C VAL A 41 25.07 -4.21 0.25
N PRO A 42 25.90 -3.33 -0.37
CA PRO A 42 27.15 -2.87 0.23
C PRO A 42 26.86 -1.83 1.32
N THR A 43 27.63 -1.89 2.42
CA THR A 43 27.61 -0.90 3.50
C THR A 43 28.88 -0.06 3.51
N LEU A 44 28.88 1.07 4.21
CA LEU A 44 30.08 1.89 4.44
C LEU A 44 31.19 1.15 5.20
N HIS A 45 30.86 0.10 5.92
CA HIS A 45 31.84 -0.79 6.55
C HIS A 45 32.56 -1.73 5.56
N HIS A 46 32.41 -1.49 4.25
CA HIS A 46 32.98 -2.33 3.18
C HIS A 46 32.55 -3.81 3.26
N THR A 47 31.38 -4.06 3.81
CA THR A 47 30.76 -5.39 3.89
C THR A 47 29.50 -5.45 3.05
N VAL A 48 29.19 -6.65 2.55
CA VAL A 48 27.89 -6.91 1.89
C VAL A 48 27.00 -7.62 2.88
N VAL A 49 25.83 -7.04 3.16
CA VAL A 49 24.82 -7.61 4.05
C VAL A 49 23.55 -7.94 3.27
N GLU A 50 22.72 -8.85 3.77
CA GLU A 50 21.40 -9.07 3.19
C GLU A 50 20.56 -7.80 3.35
N PHE A 51 19.94 -7.32 2.26
CA PHE A 51 19.12 -6.11 2.26
C PHE A 51 17.92 -6.26 3.19
N ALA A 52 17.81 -5.42 4.19
CA ALA A 52 16.66 -5.35 5.07
C ALA A 52 15.68 -4.27 4.55
N ASN A 53 14.81 -4.66 3.62
CA ASN A 53 13.74 -3.77 3.18
C ASN A 53 12.67 -3.67 4.29
N LEU A 54 12.61 -2.53 4.95
CA LEU A 54 11.60 -2.15 5.94
C LEU A 54 10.76 -0.96 5.45
N ASP A 55 10.56 -0.84 4.11
CA ASP A 55 9.68 0.15 3.50
C ASP A 55 8.55 -0.50 2.66
N HIS A 56 8.07 -1.68 3.08
CA HIS A 56 6.97 -2.39 2.40
C HIS A 56 5.66 -1.61 2.40
N GLY A 57 5.43 -0.75 3.39
CA GLY A 57 4.27 0.13 3.45
C GLY A 57 4.24 1.20 2.34
N ALA A 58 5.37 1.50 1.68
CA ALA A 58 5.40 2.32 0.49
C ALA A 58 5.07 1.50 -0.76
N THR A 59 5.81 0.42 -0.98
CA THR A 59 5.61 -0.55 -2.07
C THR A 59 6.29 -1.88 -1.73
N ALA A 60 5.75 -3.00 -2.19
CA ALA A 60 6.29 -4.32 -1.93
C ALA A 60 6.86 -4.95 -3.21
N PRO A 61 7.98 -5.71 -3.13
CA PRO A 61 8.48 -6.49 -4.26
C PRO A 61 7.46 -7.56 -4.65
N ALA A 62 7.52 -8.04 -5.89
CA ALA A 62 6.62 -9.10 -6.34
C ALA A 62 6.83 -10.42 -5.56
N LEU A 63 5.76 -11.17 -5.29
CA LEU A 63 5.90 -12.58 -4.95
C LEU A 63 6.47 -13.33 -6.16
N VAL A 64 7.30 -14.34 -5.92
CA VAL A 64 7.85 -15.20 -6.98
C VAL A 64 6.75 -15.76 -7.88
N GLY A 65 5.69 -16.32 -7.29
CA GLY A 65 4.58 -16.87 -8.08
C GLY A 65 3.74 -15.81 -8.83
N VAL A 66 3.76 -14.53 -8.39
CA VAL A 66 3.12 -13.41 -9.10
C VAL A 66 3.96 -12.99 -10.31
N ALA A 67 5.28 -12.92 -10.15
CA ALA A 67 6.19 -12.64 -11.26
C ALA A 67 6.11 -13.73 -12.35
N GLU A 68 6.07 -15.00 -11.96
CA GLU A 68 5.87 -16.13 -12.87
C GLU A 68 4.52 -16.09 -13.59
N ALA A 69 3.44 -15.67 -12.89
CA ALA A 69 2.14 -15.49 -13.51
C ALA A 69 2.19 -14.37 -14.57
N ALA A 70 2.77 -13.22 -14.24
CA ALA A 70 2.95 -12.12 -15.19
C ALA A 70 3.74 -12.55 -16.43
N GLU A 71 4.84 -13.29 -16.28
CA GLU A 71 5.62 -13.82 -17.40
C GLU A 71 4.79 -14.77 -18.29
N ARG A 72 3.98 -15.63 -17.71
CA ARG A 72 3.09 -16.55 -18.48
C ARG A 72 2.07 -15.79 -19.30
N ILE A 73 1.45 -14.76 -18.73
CA ILE A 73 0.46 -13.94 -19.44
C ILE A 73 1.08 -13.28 -20.67
N LEU A 74 2.30 -12.73 -20.55
CA LEU A 74 2.98 -12.06 -21.64
C LEU A 74 3.22 -12.95 -22.87
N ARG A 75 3.35 -14.26 -22.71
CA ARG A 75 3.55 -15.21 -23.82
C ARG A 75 2.33 -15.35 -24.74
N THR A 76 1.12 -15.14 -24.19
CA THR A 76 -0.14 -15.27 -24.92
C THR A 76 -1.02 -14.04 -24.75
N TYR A 77 -0.39 -12.87 -24.52
CA TYR A 77 -1.12 -11.63 -24.33
C TYR A 77 -1.90 -11.25 -25.59
N GLY A 78 -3.15 -10.83 -25.40
CA GLY A 78 -4.04 -10.37 -26.46
C GLY A 78 -4.99 -9.29 -25.95
N SER A 79 -5.83 -8.76 -26.85
CA SER A 79 -6.83 -7.75 -26.48
C SER A 79 -7.89 -8.32 -25.54
N VAL A 80 -8.31 -7.53 -24.56
CA VAL A 80 -9.40 -7.88 -23.65
C VAL A 80 -10.73 -7.49 -24.28
N HIS A 81 -11.73 -8.40 -24.28
CA HIS A 81 -13.11 -8.25 -24.76
C HIS A 81 -13.27 -7.93 -26.27
N ARG A 82 -12.21 -7.82 -27.07
CA ARG A 82 -12.28 -7.27 -28.43
C ARG A 82 -11.63 -8.14 -29.50
N GLY A 83 -11.69 -9.45 -29.37
CA GLY A 83 -11.12 -10.31 -30.39
C GLY A 83 -11.58 -11.75 -30.28
N ALA A 84 -11.78 -12.38 -31.43
CA ALA A 84 -12.12 -13.80 -31.53
C ALA A 84 -10.89 -14.73 -31.52
N GLY A 85 -9.68 -14.16 -31.59
CA GLY A 85 -8.44 -14.91 -31.65
C GLY A 85 -8.11 -15.61 -30.33
N TYR A 86 -7.27 -16.65 -30.40
CA TYR A 86 -6.86 -17.46 -29.26
C TYR A 86 -6.33 -16.61 -28.08
N ALA A 87 -5.35 -15.74 -28.33
CA ALA A 87 -4.74 -14.91 -27.31
C ALA A 87 -5.77 -13.96 -26.64
N SER A 88 -6.66 -13.34 -27.45
CA SER A 88 -7.71 -12.46 -26.93
C SER A 88 -8.70 -13.18 -26.04
N ARG A 89 -9.12 -14.40 -26.40
CA ARG A 89 -10.02 -15.19 -25.56
C ARG A 89 -9.37 -15.60 -24.23
N LEU A 90 -8.10 -16.02 -24.27
CA LEU A 90 -7.36 -16.37 -23.06
C LEU A 90 -7.21 -15.15 -22.14
N THR A 91 -6.72 -14.01 -22.67
CA THR A 91 -6.50 -12.80 -21.85
C THR A 91 -7.81 -12.30 -21.28
N THR A 92 -8.92 -12.33 -22.05
CA THR A 92 -10.25 -11.96 -21.55
C THR A 92 -10.70 -12.91 -20.42
N GLY A 93 -10.57 -14.22 -20.61
CA GLY A 93 -10.93 -15.20 -19.58
C GLY A 93 -10.18 -14.97 -18.28
N TRP A 94 -8.86 -14.83 -18.35
CA TRP A 94 -8.03 -14.58 -17.17
C TRP A 94 -8.32 -13.22 -16.50
N PHE A 95 -8.66 -12.20 -17.28
CA PHE A 95 -9.02 -10.89 -16.74
C PHE A 95 -10.34 -10.95 -15.94
N GLU A 96 -11.35 -11.68 -16.44
CA GLU A 96 -12.60 -11.85 -15.70
C GLU A 96 -12.48 -12.84 -14.54
N GLU A 97 -11.64 -13.87 -14.64
CA GLU A 97 -11.27 -14.72 -13.50
C GLU A 97 -10.57 -13.91 -12.41
N ALA A 98 -9.68 -12.96 -12.80
CA ALA A 98 -9.03 -12.06 -11.87
C ALA A 98 -10.05 -11.17 -11.13
N ARG A 99 -11.08 -10.68 -11.83
CA ARG A 99 -12.19 -9.93 -11.22
C ARG A 99 -12.93 -10.76 -10.17
N SER A 100 -13.22 -12.01 -10.51
CA SER A 100 -13.89 -12.95 -9.61
C SER A 100 -13.03 -13.30 -8.38
N GLU A 101 -11.71 -13.49 -8.55
CA GLU A 101 -10.80 -13.74 -7.41
C GLU A 101 -10.69 -12.52 -6.49
N VAL A 102 -10.67 -11.30 -7.06
CA VAL A 102 -10.68 -10.06 -6.27
C VAL A 102 -11.98 -9.92 -5.50
N ALA A 103 -13.14 -10.18 -6.10
CA ALA A 103 -14.43 -10.18 -5.42
C ALA A 103 -14.45 -11.15 -4.23
N HIS A 104 -13.91 -12.36 -4.43
CA HIS A 104 -13.76 -13.36 -3.37
C HIS A 104 -12.77 -12.90 -2.28
N PHE A 105 -11.66 -12.28 -2.66
CA PHE A 105 -10.64 -11.79 -1.72
C PHE A 105 -11.20 -10.75 -0.74
N VAL A 106 -12.15 -9.91 -1.18
CA VAL A 106 -12.74 -8.86 -0.35
C VAL A 106 -14.10 -9.24 0.26
N GLY A 107 -14.55 -10.48 0.10
CA GLY A 107 -15.85 -10.91 0.62
C GLY A 107 -17.03 -10.11 0.03
N LEU A 108 -17.01 -9.86 -1.29
CA LEU A 108 -18.01 -9.02 -1.95
C LEU A 108 -19.34 -9.77 -2.09
N GLY A 109 -20.45 -9.09 -1.76
CA GLY A 109 -21.81 -9.61 -1.93
C GLY A 109 -22.34 -9.48 -3.35
N GLU A 110 -23.57 -9.98 -3.57
CA GLU A 110 -24.32 -9.77 -4.80
C GLU A 110 -24.58 -8.28 -5.02
N ASP A 111 -24.98 -7.87 -6.24
CA ASP A 111 -25.23 -6.48 -6.64
C ASP A 111 -24.05 -5.53 -6.42
N SER A 112 -22.86 -6.04 -6.62
CA SER A 112 -21.61 -5.30 -6.43
C SER A 112 -20.68 -5.44 -7.64
N HIS A 113 -19.78 -4.47 -7.81
CA HIS A 113 -18.79 -4.47 -8.88
C HIS A 113 -17.37 -4.44 -8.31
N VAL A 114 -16.45 -5.05 -9.05
CA VAL A 114 -15.00 -4.85 -8.93
C VAL A 114 -14.57 -4.05 -10.16
N VAL A 115 -14.03 -2.86 -9.96
CA VAL A 115 -13.47 -2.03 -11.04
C VAL A 115 -11.97 -1.98 -10.88
N PHE A 116 -11.23 -2.37 -11.92
CA PHE A 116 -9.78 -2.25 -11.94
C PHE A 116 -9.37 -0.82 -12.26
N THR A 117 -8.48 -0.29 -11.43
CA THR A 117 -7.92 1.06 -11.50
C THR A 117 -6.40 0.98 -11.53
N ARG A 118 -5.68 2.11 -11.57
CA ARG A 118 -4.22 2.12 -11.51
C ARG A 118 -3.67 1.85 -10.10
N ASN A 119 -4.37 2.32 -9.07
CA ASN A 119 -3.99 2.20 -7.65
C ASN A 119 -5.14 2.70 -6.76
N THR A 120 -4.96 2.71 -5.44
CA THR A 120 -5.96 3.22 -4.46
C THR A 120 -6.32 4.69 -4.72
N THR A 121 -5.36 5.54 -5.09
CA THR A 121 -5.64 6.95 -5.39
C THR A 121 -6.62 7.09 -6.54
N ASP A 122 -6.44 6.31 -7.60
CA ASP A 122 -7.33 6.26 -8.75
C ASP A 122 -8.70 5.66 -8.40
N ALA A 123 -8.72 4.63 -7.54
CA ALA A 123 -9.94 4.00 -7.05
C ALA A 123 -10.81 4.99 -6.24
N LEU A 124 -10.19 5.77 -5.34
CA LEU A 124 -10.91 6.78 -4.56
C LEU A 124 -11.32 7.99 -5.42
N ALA A 125 -10.53 8.36 -6.43
CA ALA A 125 -10.91 9.37 -7.41
C ALA A 125 -12.11 8.92 -8.26
N LEU A 126 -12.15 7.64 -8.67
CA LEU A 126 -13.33 7.05 -9.32
C LEU A 126 -14.54 7.11 -8.40
N LEU A 127 -14.42 6.73 -7.12
CA LEU A 127 -15.55 6.83 -6.19
C LEU A 127 -16.04 8.28 -6.03
N ALA A 128 -15.11 9.24 -5.97
CA ALA A 128 -15.48 10.66 -5.93
C ALA A 128 -16.21 11.13 -7.21
N HIS A 129 -15.84 10.60 -8.37
CA HIS A 129 -16.51 10.88 -9.64
C HIS A 129 -17.94 10.34 -9.68
N VAL A 130 -18.19 9.16 -9.09
CA VAL A 130 -19.52 8.52 -9.14
C VAL A 130 -20.43 8.90 -7.96
N LEU A 131 -19.98 9.78 -7.06
CA LEU A 131 -20.82 10.29 -6.00
C LEU A 131 -22.01 11.04 -6.55
N PRO A 132 -23.23 10.89 -5.98
CA PRO A 132 -24.35 11.77 -6.27
C PRO A 132 -23.97 13.26 -6.07
N ASP A 133 -24.48 14.14 -6.94
CA ASP A 133 -24.11 15.56 -6.98
C ASP A 133 -24.30 16.32 -5.65
N ASN A 134 -25.22 15.87 -4.81
CA ASN A 134 -25.52 16.45 -3.51
C ASN A 134 -24.98 15.63 -2.33
N ALA A 135 -24.15 14.62 -2.58
CA ALA A 135 -23.61 13.76 -1.50
C ALA A 135 -22.64 14.53 -0.61
N GLN A 136 -22.76 14.37 0.70
CA GLN A 136 -21.83 14.87 1.71
C GLN A 136 -20.78 13.80 2.06
N VAL A 137 -19.52 14.20 2.16
CA VAL A 137 -18.42 13.31 2.54
C VAL A 137 -17.92 13.67 3.95
N PHE A 138 -17.65 12.65 4.76
CA PHE A 138 -17.06 12.76 6.10
C PHE A 138 -15.73 12.02 6.12
N VAL A 139 -14.63 12.72 6.43
CA VAL A 139 -13.28 12.17 6.36
C VAL A 139 -12.43 12.71 7.50
N PHE A 140 -11.68 11.83 8.18
CA PHE A 140 -10.75 12.24 9.22
C PHE A 140 -9.51 12.92 8.64
N GLU A 141 -8.96 13.91 9.35
CA GLU A 141 -7.72 14.57 8.97
C GLU A 141 -6.48 13.68 9.09
N SER A 142 -6.60 12.55 9.79
CA SER A 142 -5.55 11.55 9.95
C SER A 142 -5.32 10.65 8.74
N VAL A 143 -6.20 10.68 7.71
CA VAL A 143 -6.12 9.74 6.59
C VAL A 143 -4.98 10.09 5.63
N HIS A 144 -4.56 9.11 4.84
CA HIS A 144 -3.63 9.31 3.73
C HIS A 144 -4.21 10.32 2.70
N HIS A 145 -3.37 11.12 2.06
CA HIS A 145 -3.79 12.14 1.08
C HIS A 145 -4.69 11.59 -0.03
N ALA A 146 -4.50 10.33 -0.46
CA ALA A 146 -5.37 9.70 -1.45
C ALA A 146 -6.82 9.58 -0.98
N ALA A 147 -7.05 9.44 0.33
CA ALA A 147 -8.36 9.37 0.94
C ALA A 147 -8.88 10.74 1.42
N LEU A 148 -8.02 11.76 1.51
CA LEU A 148 -8.36 13.09 1.96
C LEU A 148 -8.76 14.04 0.82
N LEU A 149 -8.08 13.95 -0.32
CA LEU A 149 -8.07 15.01 -1.34
C LEU A 149 -9.06 14.86 -2.50
N PRO A 150 -9.60 13.68 -2.85
CA PRO A 150 -10.39 13.54 -4.06
C PRO A 150 -11.80 14.13 -3.97
N TRP A 151 -12.27 14.45 -2.78
CA TRP A 151 -13.65 14.87 -2.52
C TRP A 151 -13.87 16.36 -2.80
N PRO A 152 -15.07 16.76 -3.28
CA PRO A 152 -15.40 18.17 -3.45
C PRO A 152 -15.33 18.93 -2.13
N ALA A 153 -14.55 20.01 -2.08
CA ALA A 153 -14.23 20.71 -0.84
C ALA A 153 -15.50 21.27 -0.14
N GLU A 154 -16.47 21.77 -0.91
CA GLU A 154 -17.73 22.35 -0.43
C GLU A 154 -18.70 21.32 0.14
N ARG A 155 -18.48 20.05 -0.15
CA ARG A 155 -19.27 18.91 0.32
C ARG A 155 -18.46 17.93 1.17
N THR A 156 -17.39 18.41 1.79
CA THR A 156 -16.52 17.59 2.63
C THR A 156 -16.43 18.15 4.03
N THR A 157 -16.88 17.38 5.00
CA THR A 157 -16.66 17.65 6.43
C THR A 157 -15.40 16.91 6.88
N ARG A 158 -14.40 17.68 7.27
CA ARG A 158 -13.19 17.16 7.90
C ARG A 158 -13.44 16.91 9.38
N LEU A 159 -13.06 15.73 9.85
CA LEU A 159 -13.16 15.31 11.24
C LEU A 159 -11.77 15.34 11.87
N SER A 160 -11.68 15.85 13.09
CA SER A 160 -10.41 15.92 13.82
C SER A 160 -9.78 14.55 14.03
N VAL A 161 -8.46 14.50 14.18
CA VAL A 161 -7.70 13.29 14.50
C VAL A 161 -8.21 12.70 15.82
N PRO A 162 -8.72 11.46 15.85
CA PRO A 162 -9.24 10.86 17.08
C PRO A 162 -8.09 10.40 17.99
N SER A 163 -8.39 10.28 19.28
CA SER A 163 -7.43 9.79 20.29
C SER A 163 -7.67 8.35 20.73
N SER A 164 -8.76 7.73 20.28
CA SER A 164 -9.07 6.31 20.54
C SER A 164 -10.09 5.80 19.52
N PRO A 165 -10.31 4.47 19.43
CA PRO A 165 -11.38 3.88 18.62
C PRO A 165 -12.76 4.44 18.97
N GLU A 166 -13.07 4.58 20.27
CA GLU A 166 -14.36 5.10 20.77
C GLU A 166 -14.54 6.58 20.39
N ALA A 167 -13.46 7.37 20.47
CA ALA A 167 -13.48 8.77 20.04
C ALA A 167 -13.73 8.89 18.54
N ALA A 168 -13.18 8.00 17.72
CA ALA A 168 -13.44 7.97 16.28
C ALA A 168 -14.93 7.67 16.00
N ILE A 169 -15.50 6.65 16.66
CA ILE A 169 -16.91 6.27 16.54
C ILE A 169 -17.83 7.43 16.96
N ALA A 170 -17.59 8.02 18.13
CA ALA A 170 -18.38 9.13 18.64
C ALA A 170 -18.31 10.38 17.75
N THR A 171 -17.14 10.65 17.15
CA THR A 171 -16.96 11.78 16.25
C THR A 171 -17.77 11.63 14.96
N VAL A 172 -17.79 10.43 14.36
CA VAL A 172 -18.61 10.15 13.17
C VAL A 172 -20.11 10.23 13.50
N ASP A 173 -20.55 9.63 14.62
CA ASP A 173 -21.93 9.65 15.05
C ASP A 173 -22.45 11.07 15.26
N ALA A 174 -21.70 11.89 15.98
CA ALA A 174 -22.04 13.29 16.22
C ALA A 174 -22.05 14.13 14.92
N ALA A 175 -21.15 13.87 13.99
CA ALA A 175 -21.11 14.60 12.72
C ALA A 175 -22.30 14.23 11.83
N LEU A 176 -22.62 12.94 11.72
CA LEU A 176 -23.78 12.46 10.95
C LEU A 176 -25.11 12.90 11.59
N SER A 177 -25.22 12.87 12.92
CA SER A 177 -26.42 13.39 13.64
C SER A 177 -26.66 14.86 13.31
N ARG A 178 -25.62 15.70 13.34
CA ARG A 178 -25.76 17.13 12.95
C ARG A 178 -26.18 17.29 11.50
N PHE A 179 -25.60 16.51 10.61
CA PHE A 179 -25.95 16.56 9.19
C PHE A 179 -27.41 16.14 8.96
N ARG A 180 -27.85 15.04 9.56
CA ARG A 180 -29.22 14.52 9.41
C ARG A 180 -30.28 15.44 10.04
N ALA A 181 -29.94 16.31 10.98
CA ALA A 181 -30.85 17.31 11.50
C ALA A 181 -31.29 18.35 10.45
N THR A 182 -30.55 18.48 9.36
CA THR A 182 -30.78 19.52 8.33
C THR A 182 -30.84 18.99 6.89
N SER A 183 -30.50 17.71 6.64
CA SER A 183 -30.37 17.17 5.29
C SER A 183 -30.60 15.67 5.21
N ASP A 184 -31.37 15.25 4.21
CA ASP A 184 -31.54 13.84 3.81
C ASP A 184 -30.64 13.44 2.62
N ALA A 185 -29.75 14.32 2.19
CA ALA A 185 -28.86 14.05 1.06
C ALA A 185 -27.98 12.80 1.29
N PRO A 186 -27.56 12.09 0.24
CA PRO A 186 -26.63 10.98 0.36
C PRO A 186 -25.36 11.39 1.16
N ALA A 187 -24.81 10.47 1.93
CA ALA A 187 -23.60 10.71 2.70
C ALA A 187 -22.63 9.55 2.55
N LEU A 188 -21.34 9.85 2.58
CA LEU A 188 -20.24 8.88 2.55
C LEU A 188 -19.29 9.13 3.71
N VAL A 189 -18.98 8.08 4.49
CA VAL A 189 -17.92 8.07 5.52
C VAL A 189 -16.69 7.38 4.95
N VAL A 190 -15.56 8.07 4.97
CA VAL A 190 -14.26 7.53 4.54
C VAL A 190 -13.53 6.97 5.74
N ILE A 191 -13.31 5.67 5.75
CA ILE A 191 -12.72 4.90 6.85
C ILE A 191 -11.31 4.46 6.45
N THR A 192 -10.31 4.68 7.31
CA THR A 192 -9.00 4.06 7.19
C THR A 192 -9.09 2.61 7.62
N GLY A 193 -8.62 1.67 6.81
CA GLY A 193 -8.55 0.25 7.21
C GLY A 193 -7.43 0.02 8.21
N ALA A 194 -6.20 0.43 7.84
CA ALA A 194 -5.05 0.50 8.73
C ALA A 194 -4.27 1.78 8.44
N CYS A 195 -3.83 2.46 9.47
CA CYS A 195 -3.11 3.72 9.35
C CYS A 195 -1.75 3.51 8.65
N ASN A 196 -1.49 4.26 7.60
CA ASN A 196 -0.22 4.15 6.87
C ASN A 196 0.98 4.73 7.63
N VAL A 197 0.73 5.45 8.72
CA VAL A 197 1.75 6.03 9.59
C VAL A 197 2.05 5.10 10.76
N THR A 198 1.04 4.71 11.51
CA THR A 198 1.22 3.95 12.78
C THR A 198 0.93 2.46 12.65
N GLY A 199 0.27 2.03 11.57
CA GLY A 199 -0.16 0.64 11.38
C GLY A 199 -1.44 0.27 12.10
N GLU A 200 -1.96 1.11 12.98
CA GLU A 200 -3.15 0.85 13.78
C GLU A 200 -4.38 0.57 12.92
N ILE A 201 -5.09 -0.51 13.24
CA ILE A 201 -6.34 -0.91 12.57
C ILE A 201 -7.49 -0.12 13.19
N TRP A 202 -8.31 0.46 12.33
CA TRP A 202 -9.46 1.25 12.75
C TRP A 202 -10.68 0.36 13.05
N PRO A 203 -11.64 0.82 13.86
CA PRO A 203 -12.87 0.08 14.20
C PRO A 203 -13.84 0.09 13.01
N ILE A 204 -13.49 -0.63 11.93
CA ILE A 204 -14.15 -0.58 10.61
C ILE A 204 -15.63 -0.93 10.72
N GLY A 205 -15.94 -2.05 11.39
CA GLY A 205 -17.31 -2.55 11.52
C GLY A 205 -18.21 -1.60 12.30
N GLU A 206 -17.69 -1.03 13.38
CA GLU A 206 -18.39 -0.08 14.24
C GLU A 206 -18.64 1.25 13.51
N LEU A 207 -17.64 1.77 12.82
CA LEU A 207 -17.78 2.99 12.00
C LEU A 207 -18.77 2.78 10.85
N ALA A 208 -18.74 1.62 10.19
CA ALA A 208 -19.71 1.27 9.15
C ALA A 208 -21.12 1.11 9.73
N ALA A 209 -21.28 0.54 10.92
CA ALA A 209 -22.56 0.42 11.60
C ALA A 209 -23.16 1.79 11.96
N VAL A 210 -22.33 2.72 12.45
CA VAL A 210 -22.74 4.12 12.69
C VAL A 210 -23.14 4.79 11.39
N ALA A 211 -22.33 4.71 10.33
CA ALA A 211 -22.67 5.27 9.02
C ALA A 211 -24.04 4.76 8.56
N ARG A 212 -24.24 3.46 8.59
CA ARG A 212 -25.50 2.82 8.17
C ARG A 212 -26.69 3.22 9.02
N SER A 213 -26.54 3.40 10.34
CA SER A 213 -27.63 3.82 11.24
C SER A 213 -28.17 5.22 10.89
N HIS A 214 -27.32 6.06 10.30
CA HIS A 214 -27.68 7.38 9.76
C HIS A 214 -28.01 7.36 8.26
N GLY A 215 -28.17 6.20 7.63
CA GLY A 215 -28.42 6.09 6.18
C GLY A 215 -27.25 6.61 5.32
N ALA A 216 -26.04 6.67 5.87
CA ALA A 216 -24.83 6.99 5.14
C ALA A 216 -24.14 5.72 4.63
N ARG A 217 -23.37 5.84 3.55
CA ARG A 217 -22.48 4.80 3.05
C ARG A 217 -21.08 4.95 3.62
N SER A 218 -20.31 3.89 3.46
CA SER A 218 -18.92 3.86 3.89
C SER A 218 -17.99 3.30 2.81
N VAL A 219 -16.77 3.85 2.76
CA VAL A 219 -15.66 3.30 1.98
C VAL A 219 -14.46 3.06 2.89
N VAL A 220 -13.80 1.92 2.73
CA VAL A 220 -12.56 1.61 3.43
C VAL A 220 -11.38 1.81 2.49
N ASP A 221 -10.45 2.71 2.85
CA ASP A 221 -9.10 2.69 2.31
C ASP A 221 -8.33 1.52 2.95
N ALA A 222 -8.25 0.42 2.23
CA ALA A 222 -7.59 -0.80 2.65
C ALA A 222 -6.15 -0.94 2.11
N ALA A 223 -5.54 0.15 1.62
CA ALA A 223 -4.22 0.10 0.99
C ALA A 223 -3.14 -0.51 1.90
N GLN A 224 -3.18 -0.22 3.20
CA GLN A 224 -2.26 -0.83 4.18
C GLN A 224 -2.82 -2.09 4.82
N LEU A 225 -4.14 -2.31 4.80
CA LEU A 225 -4.78 -3.46 5.42
C LEU A 225 -4.72 -4.71 4.54
N ALA A 226 -4.94 -4.56 3.23
CA ALA A 226 -5.07 -5.66 2.28
C ALA A 226 -3.89 -6.66 2.26
N PRO A 227 -2.62 -6.24 2.37
CA PRO A 227 -1.50 -7.17 2.45
C PRO A 227 -1.49 -8.01 3.73
N HIS A 228 -2.08 -7.51 4.82
CA HIS A 228 -1.83 -7.95 6.18
C HIS A 228 -3.01 -8.66 6.85
N ARG A 229 -4.25 -8.31 6.52
CA ARG A 229 -5.48 -8.81 7.18
C ARG A 229 -6.53 -9.27 6.17
N VAL A 230 -7.46 -10.07 6.64
CA VAL A 230 -8.65 -10.43 5.87
C VAL A 230 -9.48 -9.18 5.63
N ILE A 231 -9.94 -9.01 4.40
CA ILE A 231 -10.96 -8.03 4.04
C ILE A 231 -12.28 -8.79 3.88
N ASP A 232 -13.34 -8.31 4.53
CA ASP A 232 -14.68 -8.87 4.39
C ASP A 232 -15.71 -7.74 4.39
N VAL A 233 -15.97 -7.23 3.19
CA VAL A 233 -16.90 -6.12 2.94
C VAL A 233 -18.30 -6.43 3.48
N ALA A 234 -18.77 -7.67 3.29
CA ALA A 234 -20.09 -8.09 3.74
C ALA A 234 -20.18 -8.19 5.27
N ALA A 235 -19.17 -8.79 5.91
CA ALA A 235 -19.14 -8.94 7.38
C ALA A 235 -18.99 -7.58 8.08
N TRP A 236 -18.18 -6.67 7.55
CA TRP A 236 -18.06 -5.31 8.10
C TRP A 236 -19.28 -4.44 7.81
N GLY A 237 -20.07 -4.79 6.80
CA GLY A 237 -21.21 -4.00 6.35
C GLY A 237 -20.81 -2.66 5.74
N VAL A 238 -19.63 -2.59 5.11
CA VAL A 238 -19.18 -1.44 4.34
C VAL A 238 -19.71 -1.51 2.90
N ASP A 239 -19.81 -0.35 2.24
CA ASP A 239 -20.35 -0.27 0.88
C ASP A 239 -19.27 -0.39 -0.18
N TYR A 240 -18.07 0.14 0.10
CA TYR A 240 -16.93 0.15 -0.83
C TYR A 240 -15.62 -0.15 -0.13
N VAL A 241 -14.66 -0.71 -0.87
CA VAL A 241 -13.26 -0.88 -0.46
C VAL A 241 -12.34 -0.50 -1.61
N ALA A 242 -11.21 0.14 -1.29
CA ALA A 242 -10.17 0.53 -2.25
C ALA A 242 -8.79 0.07 -1.78
N PHE A 243 -7.99 -0.49 -2.70
CA PHE A 243 -6.61 -0.91 -2.41
C PHE A 243 -5.73 -0.98 -3.67
N SER A 244 -4.42 -1.20 -3.48
CA SER A 244 -3.40 -1.20 -4.53
C SER A 244 -2.64 -2.51 -4.60
N GLY A 245 -2.43 -3.04 -5.79
CA GLY A 245 -1.64 -4.25 -6.02
C GLY A 245 -0.16 -4.09 -5.65
N HIS A 246 0.44 -2.90 -5.85
CA HIS A 246 1.86 -2.67 -5.56
C HIS A 246 2.23 -2.80 -4.07
N LYS A 247 1.28 -2.68 -3.14
CA LYS A 247 1.47 -2.96 -1.71
C LYS A 247 1.19 -4.43 -1.38
N MET A 248 0.40 -5.10 -2.23
CA MET A 248 0.05 -6.52 -2.13
C MET A 248 0.98 -7.45 -2.90
N TYR A 249 2.24 -7.08 -3.07
CA TYR A 249 3.25 -7.90 -3.78
C TYR A 249 2.95 -8.11 -5.28
N ALA A 250 2.19 -7.22 -5.90
CA ALA A 250 1.89 -7.19 -7.33
C ALA A 250 2.18 -5.80 -7.94
N PRO A 251 3.46 -5.41 -8.12
CA PRO A 251 3.87 -4.08 -8.55
C PRO A 251 3.69 -3.86 -10.07
N TYR A 252 2.52 -4.17 -10.60
CA TYR A 252 2.22 -4.10 -12.04
C TYR A 252 1.19 -3.02 -12.41
N GLY A 253 1.01 -2.02 -11.55
CA GLY A 253 0.18 -0.85 -11.82
C GLY A 253 -1.32 -1.15 -11.87
N ALA A 254 -1.82 -2.01 -11.00
CA ALA A 254 -3.24 -2.26 -10.80
C ALA A 254 -3.68 -1.92 -9.37
N GLY A 255 -4.89 -1.39 -9.25
CA GLY A 255 -5.63 -1.16 -8.03
C GLY A 255 -7.08 -1.57 -8.22
N VAL A 256 -7.87 -1.44 -7.17
CA VAL A 256 -9.26 -1.90 -7.13
C VAL A 256 -10.12 -0.87 -6.41
N LEU A 257 -11.28 -0.58 -6.99
CA LEU A 257 -12.48 -0.15 -6.29
C LEU A 257 -13.47 -1.31 -6.34
N ALA A 258 -13.92 -1.82 -5.19
CA ALA A 258 -14.93 -2.86 -5.12
C ALA A 258 -16.06 -2.44 -4.18
N GLY A 259 -17.31 -2.72 -4.55
CA GLY A 259 -18.47 -2.38 -3.74
C GLY A 259 -19.76 -2.29 -4.54
N ARG A 260 -20.77 -1.66 -3.95
CA ARG A 260 -22.15 -1.58 -4.49
C ARG A 260 -22.19 -1.03 -5.91
N ALA A 261 -23.02 -1.66 -6.72
CA ALA A 261 -23.18 -1.32 -8.13
C ALA A 261 -23.90 0.02 -8.38
N ASP A 262 -24.85 0.38 -7.54
CA ASP A 262 -25.86 1.42 -7.82
C ASP A 262 -25.29 2.82 -8.14
N TRP A 263 -24.32 3.34 -7.38
CA TRP A 263 -23.68 4.62 -7.73
C TRP A 263 -22.77 4.49 -8.95
N LEU A 264 -22.10 3.33 -9.10
CA LEU A 264 -21.29 3.05 -10.28
C LEU A 264 -22.12 2.99 -11.55
N ASP A 265 -23.25 2.31 -11.52
CA ASP A 265 -24.11 2.16 -12.70
C ASP A 265 -24.87 3.44 -13.05
N ALA A 266 -25.17 4.29 -12.06
CA ALA A 266 -25.89 5.54 -12.26
C ALA A 266 -25.02 6.68 -12.83
N ALA A 267 -23.73 6.67 -12.59
CA ALA A 267 -22.83 7.76 -12.97
C ALA A 267 -22.38 7.67 -14.42
N ASP A 268 -21.92 8.79 -14.97
CA ASP A 268 -21.21 8.82 -16.24
C ASP A 268 -19.89 8.01 -16.16
N PRO A 269 -19.40 7.50 -17.30
CA PRO A 269 -18.12 6.79 -17.32
C PRO A 269 -16.98 7.62 -16.74
N TYR A 270 -16.16 7.00 -15.89
CA TYR A 270 -14.95 7.66 -15.35
C TYR A 270 -13.94 8.03 -16.44
N LEU A 271 -13.79 7.14 -17.44
CA LEU A 271 -12.95 7.35 -18.61
C LEU A 271 -13.80 7.17 -19.89
N PRO A 272 -14.47 8.23 -20.38
CA PRO A 272 -15.28 8.17 -21.61
C PRO A 272 -14.40 7.80 -22.80
N ALA A 273 -14.49 6.55 -23.25
CA ALA A 273 -13.65 6.02 -24.34
C ALA A 273 -14.25 4.76 -24.96
N GLY A 274 -13.59 4.26 -26.01
CA GLY A 274 -13.82 2.90 -26.48
C GLY A 274 -13.55 1.88 -25.38
N GLY A 275 -14.42 0.89 -25.21
CA GLY A 275 -14.41 -0.06 -24.09
C GLY A 275 -15.48 0.28 -23.06
N ALA A 276 -15.58 1.54 -22.67
CA ALA A 276 -16.68 2.06 -21.88
C ALA A 276 -17.94 2.29 -22.73
N SER A 277 -17.82 2.47 -24.04
CA SER A 277 -18.95 2.67 -24.96
C SER A 277 -19.39 1.36 -25.59
N LYS A 278 -20.71 1.11 -25.61
CA LYS A 278 -21.39 0.01 -26.32
C LYS A 278 -21.74 0.39 -27.77
N ARG A 279 -22.22 1.60 -27.97
CA ARG A 279 -22.53 2.17 -29.29
C ARG A 279 -22.31 3.68 -29.29
N VAL A 280 -21.76 4.20 -30.38
CA VAL A 280 -21.60 5.64 -30.62
C VAL A 280 -22.26 6.00 -31.94
N THR A 281 -23.05 7.05 -31.94
CA THR A 281 -23.66 7.66 -33.16
C THR A 281 -23.18 9.11 -33.26
N THR A 282 -23.66 9.82 -34.29
CA THR A 282 -23.39 11.27 -34.42
C THR A 282 -24.02 12.10 -33.30
N ASP A 283 -25.11 11.62 -32.71
CA ASP A 283 -25.96 12.41 -31.82
C ASP A 283 -26.05 11.81 -30.41
N ASP A 284 -25.57 10.56 -30.17
CA ASP A 284 -25.77 9.86 -28.93
C ASP A 284 -24.68 8.82 -28.66
N VAL A 285 -24.47 8.53 -27.38
CA VAL A 285 -23.53 7.48 -26.88
C VAL A 285 -24.29 6.56 -25.92
N GLU A 286 -24.32 5.27 -26.25
CA GLU A 286 -24.77 4.21 -25.35
C GLU A 286 -23.56 3.66 -24.62
N TRP A 287 -23.52 3.82 -23.29
CA TRP A 287 -22.43 3.35 -22.46
C TRP A 287 -22.57 1.89 -22.09
N SER A 288 -21.45 1.23 -21.82
CA SER A 288 -21.41 -0.12 -21.26
C SER A 288 -22.02 -0.16 -19.86
N GLU A 289 -22.42 -1.34 -19.42
CA GLU A 289 -22.95 -1.61 -18.10
C GLU A 289 -21.85 -2.21 -17.20
N GLY A 290 -22.04 -2.14 -15.87
CA GLY A 290 -21.15 -2.73 -14.89
C GLY A 290 -19.72 -2.16 -14.92
N PRO A 291 -18.70 -2.95 -14.54
CA PRO A 291 -17.32 -2.46 -14.43
C PRO A 291 -16.75 -1.88 -15.72
N ALA A 292 -17.15 -2.42 -16.89
CA ALA A 292 -16.69 -1.97 -18.19
C ALA A 292 -17.02 -0.48 -18.46
N ARG A 293 -18.06 0.06 -17.82
CA ARG A 293 -18.46 1.48 -17.90
C ARG A 293 -17.34 2.41 -17.46
N HIS A 294 -16.53 1.98 -16.48
CA HIS A 294 -15.46 2.79 -15.88
C HIS A 294 -14.05 2.38 -16.31
N GLU A 295 -13.91 1.25 -17.02
CA GLU A 295 -12.62 0.72 -17.50
C GLU A 295 -12.39 1.08 -18.98
N GLY A 296 -12.45 2.38 -19.30
CA GLY A 296 -12.26 2.86 -20.68
C GLY A 296 -10.87 2.57 -21.23
N GLY A 297 -10.80 2.27 -22.53
CA GLY A 297 -9.54 1.95 -23.22
C GLY A 297 -9.17 0.47 -23.16
N THR A 298 -7.88 0.16 -23.25
CA THR A 298 -7.34 -1.20 -23.05
C THR A 298 -6.98 -1.35 -21.59
N PRO A 299 -7.61 -2.26 -20.84
CA PRO A 299 -7.33 -2.42 -19.41
C PRO A 299 -5.94 -3.01 -19.19
N ASN A 300 -5.35 -2.72 -18.02
CA ASN A 300 -4.10 -3.34 -17.57
C ASN A 300 -4.33 -4.80 -17.16
N ALA A 301 -4.49 -5.70 -18.15
CA ALA A 301 -4.78 -7.10 -17.89
C ALA A 301 -3.65 -7.80 -17.11
N VAL A 302 -2.37 -7.47 -17.41
CA VAL A 302 -1.23 -8.04 -16.71
C VAL A 302 -1.27 -7.65 -15.22
N GLY A 303 -1.52 -6.38 -14.94
CA GLY A 303 -1.62 -5.89 -13.56
C GLY A 303 -2.81 -6.47 -12.80
N ALA A 304 -3.98 -6.58 -13.42
CA ALA A 304 -5.18 -7.15 -12.80
C ALA A 304 -5.00 -8.63 -12.45
N ILE A 305 -4.46 -9.42 -13.39
CA ILE A 305 -4.21 -10.86 -13.18
C ILE A 305 -3.09 -11.08 -12.15
N ALA A 306 -2.03 -10.26 -12.17
CA ALA A 306 -0.97 -10.29 -11.16
C ALA A 306 -1.51 -9.94 -9.76
N LEU A 307 -2.39 -8.94 -9.65
CA LEU A 307 -3.05 -8.57 -8.39
C LEU A 307 -3.92 -9.73 -7.87
N ALA A 308 -4.71 -10.36 -8.73
CA ALA A 308 -5.52 -11.51 -8.35
C ALA A 308 -4.66 -12.72 -7.90
N ALA A 309 -3.55 -12.97 -8.59
CA ALA A 309 -2.59 -14.00 -8.17
C ALA A 309 -1.99 -13.73 -6.79
N ALA A 310 -1.69 -12.46 -6.48
CA ALA A 310 -1.26 -12.04 -5.15
C ALA A 310 -2.38 -12.22 -4.11
N ALA A 311 -3.60 -11.79 -4.42
CA ALA A 311 -4.77 -11.94 -3.55
C ALA A 311 -5.02 -13.41 -3.16
N ALA A 312 -4.99 -14.31 -4.14
CA ALA A 312 -5.12 -15.76 -3.90
C ALA A 312 -4.01 -16.30 -2.99
N LYS A 313 -2.75 -15.88 -3.21
CA LYS A 313 -1.61 -16.30 -2.38
C LYS A 313 -1.70 -15.76 -0.96
N LEU A 314 -2.03 -14.49 -0.78
CA LEU A 314 -2.19 -13.88 0.53
C LEU A 314 -3.33 -14.55 1.31
N ARG A 315 -4.46 -14.80 0.67
CA ARG A 315 -5.60 -15.51 1.28
C ARG A 315 -5.22 -16.92 1.73
N ALA A 316 -4.54 -17.68 0.87
CA ALA A 316 -4.13 -19.06 1.16
C ALA A 316 -3.12 -19.17 2.32
N HIS A 317 -2.34 -18.12 2.61
CA HIS A 317 -1.30 -18.15 3.63
C HIS A 317 -1.59 -17.22 4.81
N ARG A 318 -2.83 -16.73 4.96
CA ARG A 318 -3.22 -15.67 5.90
C ARG A 318 -2.69 -15.88 7.32
N HIS A 319 -2.94 -17.03 7.93
CA HIS A 319 -2.48 -17.32 9.28
C HIS A 319 -0.95 -17.33 9.42
N ALA A 320 -0.23 -17.83 8.39
CA ALA A 320 1.23 -17.81 8.40
C ALA A 320 1.77 -16.38 8.29
N ILE A 321 1.10 -15.53 7.52
CA ILE A 321 1.44 -14.11 7.36
C ILE A 321 1.23 -13.37 8.67
N GLU A 322 0.09 -13.51 9.30
CA GLU A 322 -0.23 -12.87 10.58
C GLU A 322 0.72 -13.30 11.71
N ASN A 323 1.01 -14.60 11.82
CA ASN A 323 1.96 -15.11 12.80
C ASN A 323 3.39 -14.59 12.55
N HIS A 324 3.81 -14.52 11.30
CA HIS A 324 5.10 -13.95 10.93
C HIS A 324 5.19 -12.48 11.28
N GLU A 325 4.16 -11.71 10.92
CA GLU A 325 4.07 -10.28 11.21
C GLU A 325 4.08 -9.99 12.69
N HIS A 326 3.24 -10.66 13.48
CA HIS A 326 3.21 -10.50 14.94
C HIS A 326 4.58 -10.71 15.57
N ARG A 327 5.28 -11.76 15.15
CA ARG A 327 6.62 -12.08 15.68
C ARG A 327 7.63 -11.01 15.31
N VAL A 328 7.71 -10.62 14.05
CA VAL A 328 8.74 -9.68 13.54
C VAL A 328 8.44 -8.26 14.01
N HIS A 329 7.19 -7.84 13.94
CA HIS A 329 6.73 -6.52 14.39
C HIS A 329 6.91 -6.34 15.91
N GLY A 330 6.59 -7.38 16.70
CA GLY A 330 6.81 -7.35 18.15
C GLY A 330 8.27 -7.09 18.52
N ILE A 331 9.24 -7.73 17.82
CA ILE A 331 10.67 -7.47 18.04
C ILE A 331 11.03 -6.00 17.78
N ILE A 332 10.51 -5.42 16.71
CA ILE A 332 10.80 -4.02 16.35
C ILE A 332 10.17 -3.08 17.40
N ARG A 333 8.89 -3.23 17.67
CA ARG A 333 8.17 -2.36 18.60
C ARG A 333 8.77 -2.41 19.99
N ASP A 334 8.88 -3.62 20.57
CA ASP A 334 9.38 -3.81 21.95
C ASP A 334 10.87 -3.41 22.06
N GLY A 335 11.64 -3.62 20.98
CA GLY A 335 13.04 -3.22 20.93
C GLY A 335 13.25 -1.72 20.81
N LEU A 336 12.43 -1.01 20.06
CA LEU A 336 12.52 0.45 19.89
C LEU A 336 11.96 1.20 21.09
N SER A 337 10.81 0.79 21.66
CA SER A 337 10.23 1.42 22.84
C SER A 337 11.11 1.29 24.10
N ALA A 338 11.99 0.31 24.15
CA ALA A 338 12.96 0.15 25.24
C ALA A 338 14.19 1.07 25.12
N LEU A 339 14.36 1.82 24.02
CA LEU A 339 15.52 2.69 23.82
C LEU A 339 15.22 4.10 24.37
N PRO A 340 16.10 4.67 25.19
CA PRO A 340 15.93 6.05 25.65
C PRO A 340 16.01 7.03 24.49
N GLY A 341 15.10 8.03 24.47
CA GLY A 341 15.04 9.02 23.40
C GLY A 341 14.48 8.52 22.08
N VAL A 342 13.86 7.33 22.06
CA VAL A 342 13.07 6.85 20.93
C VAL A 342 11.60 6.89 21.33
N GLU A 343 10.78 7.59 20.56
CA GLU A 343 9.33 7.68 20.76
C GLU A 343 8.59 7.02 19.60
N ILE A 344 7.68 6.10 19.89
CA ILE A 344 6.80 5.48 18.89
C ILE A 344 5.52 6.30 18.75
N LEU A 345 5.10 6.53 17.51
CA LEU A 345 3.92 7.33 17.20
C LEU A 345 2.65 6.47 17.21
N HIS A 346 1.61 6.97 17.88
CA HIS A 346 0.28 6.37 17.98
C HIS A 346 -0.82 7.35 17.53
N VAL A 347 -1.96 6.82 17.09
CA VAL A 347 -3.18 7.57 16.77
C VAL A 347 -4.33 7.17 17.67
N LEU A 348 -4.64 5.88 17.72
CA LEU A 348 -5.79 5.32 18.44
C LEU A 348 -5.42 4.66 19.76
N GLY A 349 -4.16 4.24 19.91
CA GLY A 349 -3.64 3.58 21.10
C GLY A 349 -2.52 4.37 21.78
N SER A 350 -1.83 3.71 22.68
CA SER A 350 -0.60 4.16 23.33
C SER A 350 0.32 2.95 23.59
N ASP A 351 1.52 3.19 24.16
CA ASP A 351 2.41 2.09 24.58
C ASP A 351 1.80 1.26 25.72
N GLU A 352 0.99 1.87 26.61
CA GLU A 352 0.31 1.21 27.72
C GLU A 352 -0.98 0.48 27.29
N GLU A 353 -1.70 1.06 26.32
CA GLU A 353 -2.97 0.54 25.80
C GLU A 353 -2.89 0.41 24.27
N PRO A 354 -2.13 -0.56 23.75
CA PRO A 354 -1.95 -0.72 22.32
C PRO A 354 -3.23 -1.26 21.66
N VAL A 355 -3.59 -0.71 20.50
CA VAL A 355 -4.62 -1.28 19.63
C VAL A 355 -3.99 -2.26 18.64
N ASP A 356 -4.81 -3.15 18.02
CA ASP A 356 -4.32 -4.05 16.97
C ASP A 356 -3.78 -3.25 15.77
N GLY A 357 -2.79 -3.80 15.13
CA GLY A 357 -2.10 -3.12 14.03
C GLY A 357 -1.48 -4.07 13.02
N VAL A 358 -1.08 -3.51 11.89
CA VAL A 358 -0.25 -4.16 10.89
C VAL A 358 1.23 -3.81 11.12
N GLY A 359 2.14 -4.50 10.47
CA GLY A 359 3.57 -4.40 10.67
C GLY A 359 4.20 -3.06 10.27
N VAL A 360 3.71 -1.96 10.82
CA VAL A 360 4.21 -0.58 10.60
C VAL A 360 4.51 0.06 11.95
N THR A 361 5.71 0.60 12.10
CA THR A 361 6.14 1.36 13.28
C THR A 361 6.75 2.68 12.83
N THR A 362 6.16 3.80 13.23
CA THR A 362 6.75 5.13 13.04
C THR A 362 7.32 5.63 14.35
N PHE A 363 8.53 6.17 14.30
CA PHE A 363 9.25 6.61 15.48
C PHE A 363 10.11 7.84 15.20
N THR A 364 10.47 8.54 16.26
CA THR A 364 11.48 9.60 16.28
C THR A 364 12.67 9.19 17.13
N VAL A 365 13.81 9.83 16.93
CA VAL A 365 15.03 9.66 17.74
C VAL A 365 15.47 11.04 18.18
N ASP A 366 15.51 11.29 19.48
CA ASP A 366 15.84 12.57 20.06
C ASP A 366 17.21 13.09 19.58
N GLY A 367 17.22 14.36 19.16
CA GLY A 367 18.44 15.03 18.69
C GLY A 367 18.85 14.69 17.26
N TYR A 368 18.12 13.83 16.55
CA TYR A 368 18.44 13.44 15.18
C TYR A 368 17.34 13.84 14.18
N ASP A 369 17.77 14.38 13.04
CA ASP A 369 16.91 14.54 11.87
C ASP A 369 16.47 13.16 11.36
N PRO A 370 15.16 12.88 11.19
CA PRO A 370 14.68 11.60 10.69
C PRO A 370 15.27 11.19 9.33
N THR A 371 15.58 12.16 8.46
CA THR A 371 16.24 11.88 7.17
C THR A 371 17.67 11.40 7.38
N LEU A 372 18.39 11.95 8.36
CA LEU A 372 19.72 11.45 8.75
C LEU A 372 19.62 10.03 9.32
N VAL A 373 18.66 9.76 10.21
CA VAL A 373 18.43 8.41 10.75
C VAL A 373 18.24 7.40 9.63
N ALA A 374 17.35 7.71 8.66
CA ALA A 374 17.11 6.84 7.52
C ALA A 374 18.37 6.61 6.67
N GLN A 375 19.18 7.66 6.46
CA GLN A 375 20.42 7.57 5.71
C GLN A 375 21.47 6.70 6.42
N VAL A 376 21.66 6.89 7.73
CA VAL A 376 22.58 6.06 8.56
C VAL A 376 22.16 4.59 8.52
N LEU A 377 20.86 4.29 8.67
CA LEU A 377 20.33 2.93 8.61
C LEU A 377 20.61 2.27 7.26
N ALA A 378 20.46 3.02 6.16
CA ALA A 378 20.73 2.52 4.82
C ALA A 378 22.23 2.29 4.59
N ASP A 379 23.05 3.29 4.89
CA ASP A 379 24.47 3.31 4.53
C ASP A 379 25.33 2.41 5.41
N GLU A 380 25.09 2.43 6.71
CA GLU A 380 25.91 1.68 7.66
C GLU A 380 25.39 0.24 7.88
N HIS A 381 24.08 0.03 7.74
CA HIS A 381 23.45 -1.23 8.16
C HIS A 381 22.69 -1.97 7.04
N GLY A 382 22.56 -1.39 5.83
CA GLY A 382 21.82 -2.00 4.72
C GLY A 382 20.33 -2.17 5.01
N ILE A 383 19.75 -1.21 5.74
CA ILE A 383 18.34 -1.20 6.16
C ILE A 383 17.62 -0.06 5.45
N ALA A 384 16.60 -0.36 4.62
CA ALA A 384 15.74 0.66 4.05
C ALA A 384 14.54 0.90 4.97
N VAL A 385 14.33 2.15 5.32
CA VAL A 385 13.15 2.70 6.01
C VAL A 385 12.65 3.91 5.22
N ARG A 386 11.51 4.46 5.60
CA ARG A 386 11.02 5.70 5.05
C ARG A 386 11.11 6.81 6.08
N ASP A 387 11.50 8.01 5.64
CA ASP A 387 11.44 9.23 6.44
C ASP A 387 10.40 10.20 5.88
N GLY A 388 10.03 11.20 6.67
CA GLY A 388 9.16 12.29 6.27
C GLY A 388 7.78 12.29 6.91
N ARG A 389 6.73 12.64 6.12
CA ARG A 389 5.36 12.85 6.59
C ARG A 389 4.35 11.88 5.97
N PHE A 390 4.81 10.87 5.25
CA PHE A 390 4.07 9.69 4.76
C PHE A 390 2.75 9.97 4.03
N CYS A 391 2.62 11.13 3.36
CA CYS A 391 1.37 11.59 2.75
C CYS A 391 0.20 11.67 3.74
N ALA A 392 0.47 12.00 5.02
CA ALA A 392 -0.49 12.21 6.10
C ALA A 392 -0.10 13.44 6.92
N HIS A 393 0.00 14.60 6.23
CA HIS A 393 0.59 15.80 6.81
C HIS A 393 -0.18 16.31 8.04
N LEU A 394 -1.52 16.27 8.00
CA LEU A 394 -2.33 16.76 9.12
C LEU A 394 -2.17 15.88 10.35
N LEU A 395 -2.06 14.55 10.18
CA LEU A 395 -1.74 13.64 11.27
C LEU A 395 -0.36 13.92 11.87
N CYS A 396 0.67 14.10 11.02
CA CYS A 396 2.02 14.41 11.51
C CYS A 396 2.07 15.78 12.22
N ASP A 397 1.37 16.79 11.71
CA ASP A 397 1.28 18.10 12.38
C ASP A 397 0.61 18.01 13.76
N GLU A 398 -0.43 17.18 13.88
CA GLU A 398 -1.18 17.01 15.14
C GLU A 398 -0.36 16.25 16.18
N ARG A 399 0.38 15.19 15.77
CA ARG A 399 1.07 14.29 16.68
C ARG A 399 2.54 14.66 16.96
N LEU A 400 3.23 15.25 15.98
CA LEU A 400 4.65 15.55 16.07
C LEU A 400 4.94 17.04 16.17
N GLY A 401 3.93 17.89 15.89
CA GLY A 401 4.10 19.32 15.73
C GLY A 401 4.25 19.75 14.27
N LYS A 402 3.92 21.00 13.99
CA LYS A 402 3.82 21.55 12.65
C LYS A 402 5.13 21.42 11.86
N GLY A 403 5.07 20.75 10.74
CA GLY A 403 6.19 20.55 9.83
C GLY A 403 7.16 19.44 10.24
N ALA A 404 6.96 18.83 11.39
CA ALA A 404 7.81 17.75 11.88
C ALA A 404 7.69 16.48 11.00
N THR A 405 8.74 15.69 11.03
CA THR A 405 8.93 14.43 10.28
C THR A 405 9.30 13.31 11.23
N ALA A 406 9.19 12.06 10.76
CA ALA A 406 9.55 10.86 11.52
C ALA A 406 10.17 9.80 10.61
N VAL A 407 10.64 8.71 11.18
CA VAL A 407 11.09 7.50 10.49
C VAL A 407 10.02 6.43 10.60
N ARG A 408 9.71 5.75 9.49
CA ARG A 408 8.76 4.64 9.46
C ARG A 408 9.43 3.36 9.00
N ALA A 409 9.45 2.35 9.85
CA ALA A 409 9.77 0.98 9.49
C ALA A 409 8.46 0.22 9.20
N SER A 410 8.37 -0.38 8.02
CA SER A 410 7.22 -1.20 7.63
C SER A 410 7.69 -2.55 7.09
N ILE A 411 7.29 -3.62 7.78
CA ILE A 411 7.70 -4.98 7.47
C ILE A 411 6.84 -5.60 6.36
N GLY A 412 7.36 -6.64 5.74
CA GLY A 412 6.67 -7.47 4.78
C GLY A 412 7.12 -8.92 4.84
N LEU A 413 6.68 -9.72 3.88
CA LEU A 413 6.95 -11.16 3.84
C LEU A 413 8.44 -11.51 3.74
N ALA A 414 9.24 -10.62 3.16
CA ALA A 414 10.70 -10.76 3.06
C ALA A 414 11.44 -10.35 4.33
N THR A 415 10.78 -9.65 5.27
CA THR A 415 11.43 -9.18 6.49
C THR A 415 11.69 -10.34 7.44
N THR A 416 12.93 -10.56 7.83
CA THR A 416 13.33 -11.66 8.74
C THR A 416 13.44 -11.18 10.20
N VAL A 417 13.51 -12.13 11.11
CA VAL A 417 13.81 -11.86 12.53
C VAL A 417 15.17 -11.17 12.68
N GLU A 418 16.17 -11.57 11.88
CA GLU A 418 17.47 -10.93 11.85
C GLU A 418 17.40 -9.48 11.38
N HIS A 419 16.56 -9.17 10.40
CA HIS A 419 16.31 -7.79 9.95
C HIS A 419 15.75 -6.94 11.08
N ALA A 420 14.78 -7.48 11.85
CA ALA A 420 14.19 -6.78 12.99
C ALA A 420 15.23 -6.50 14.09
N HIS A 421 16.00 -7.51 14.48
CA HIS A 421 17.07 -7.32 15.47
C HIS A 421 18.15 -6.36 14.99
N ARG A 422 18.50 -6.38 13.69
CA ARG A 422 19.48 -5.47 13.11
C ARG A 422 18.97 -4.01 13.13
N LEU A 423 17.69 -3.76 12.84
CA LEU A 423 17.11 -2.43 12.99
C LEU A 423 17.22 -1.92 14.42
N VAL A 424 16.79 -2.70 15.40
CA VAL A 424 16.86 -2.32 16.82
C VAL A 424 18.30 -2.07 17.27
N ALA A 425 19.25 -2.93 16.87
CA ALA A 425 20.65 -2.76 17.17
C ALA A 425 21.27 -1.52 16.52
N ALA A 426 20.88 -1.21 15.27
CA ALA A 426 21.34 -0.02 14.54
C ALA A 426 20.83 1.28 15.18
N VAL A 427 19.54 1.34 15.53
CA VAL A 427 18.96 2.51 16.24
C VAL A 427 19.59 2.67 17.61
N ARG A 428 19.80 1.58 18.36
CA ARG A 428 20.52 1.62 19.64
C ARG A 428 21.92 2.17 19.49
N ALA A 429 22.67 1.71 18.48
CA ALA A 429 24.02 2.19 18.21
C ALA A 429 24.04 3.69 17.93
N LEU A 430 23.07 4.17 17.15
CA LEU A 430 22.89 5.59 16.84
C LEU A 430 22.60 6.42 18.11
N VAL A 431 21.68 5.97 18.96
CA VAL A 431 21.33 6.64 20.23
C VAL A 431 22.53 6.70 21.18
N GLU A 432 23.28 5.60 21.33
CA GLU A 432 24.39 5.48 22.29
C GLU A 432 25.69 6.16 21.83
N ARG A 433 25.97 6.18 20.53
CA ARG A 433 27.30 6.53 19.99
C ARG A 433 27.28 7.53 18.83
N GLY A 434 26.11 7.81 18.29
CA GLY A 434 25.98 8.56 17.02
C GLY A 434 26.32 7.73 15.79
N PRO A 435 26.28 8.35 14.60
CA PRO A 435 26.69 7.74 13.34
C PRO A 435 28.17 7.29 13.40
N ALA A 436 28.51 6.16 12.77
CA ALA A 436 29.89 5.69 12.71
C ALA A 436 30.74 6.44 11.68
N PHE A 437 30.10 7.13 10.75
CA PHE A 437 30.73 7.94 9.70
C PHE A 437 30.28 9.40 9.78
N GLU A 438 31.04 10.29 9.17
CA GLU A 438 30.66 11.70 9.05
C GLU A 438 29.62 11.88 7.94
N TYR A 439 28.57 12.65 8.23
CA TYR A 439 27.50 12.97 7.27
C TYR A 439 27.39 14.48 7.08
N VAL A 440 27.16 14.90 5.84
CA VAL A 440 26.97 16.29 5.47
C VAL A 440 25.58 16.46 4.82
N HIS A 441 24.84 17.45 5.31
CA HIS A 441 23.56 17.83 4.72
C HIS A 441 23.75 18.87 3.61
N THR A 442 23.32 18.54 2.41
CA THR A 442 23.31 19.48 1.28
C THR A 442 21.87 19.89 0.96
N PRO A 443 21.53 21.19 1.03
CA PRO A 443 20.19 21.68 0.72
C PRO A 443 19.72 21.21 -0.67
N GLY A 444 18.53 20.61 -0.74
CA GLY A 444 17.92 20.08 -1.96
C GLY A 444 18.43 18.70 -2.41
N ILE A 445 19.47 18.15 -1.74
CA ILE A 445 19.99 16.79 -2.00
C ILE A 445 19.69 15.88 -0.78
N GLY A 446 19.90 16.37 0.45
CA GLY A 446 19.75 15.61 1.68
C GLY A 446 21.08 15.30 2.36
N TRP A 447 21.08 14.30 3.24
CA TRP A 447 22.28 13.80 3.95
C TRP A 447 23.06 12.81 3.08
N ALA A 448 24.38 12.90 3.15
CA ALA A 448 25.29 11.94 2.48
C ALA A 448 26.53 11.72 3.36
N ALA A 449 27.03 10.49 3.36
CA ALA A 449 28.29 10.16 4.05
C ALA A 449 29.48 10.78 3.32
N VAL A 450 30.42 11.32 4.07
CA VAL A 450 31.66 11.88 3.53
C VAL A 450 32.58 10.75 3.06
N GLY A 451 33.03 10.82 1.80
CA GLY A 451 33.94 9.82 1.23
C GLY A 451 33.30 8.47 0.92
N ASP A 452 31.99 8.44 0.65
CA ASP A 452 31.32 7.20 0.21
C ASP A 452 31.84 6.74 -1.15
N GLU A 453 32.55 5.60 -1.15
CA GLU A 453 33.15 4.98 -2.34
C GLU A 453 32.35 3.77 -2.85
N ARG A 454 31.15 3.50 -2.28
CA ARG A 454 30.35 2.35 -2.70
C ARG A 454 29.86 2.53 -4.14
N ASP A 455 29.95 1.46 -4.93
CA ASP A 455 29.28 1.42 -6.23
C ASP A 455 27.82 1.00 -6.04
N LEU A 456 26.92 1.98 -6.09
CA LEU A 456 25.48 1.79 -5.99
C LEU A 456 24.82 1.79 -7.38
N SER A 457 25.62 1.81 -8.46
CA SER A 457 25.10 1.80 -9.83
C SER A 457 24.69 0.38 -10.26
N GLU A 458 23.43 0.22 -10.63
CA GLU A 458 22.94 -0.98 -11.30
C GLU A 458 22.77 -0.72 -12.80
N PRO A 459 23.06 -1.71 -13.67
CA PRO A 459 22.79 -1.56 -15.10
C PRO A 459 21.31 -1.26 -15.34
N ARG A 460 21.02 -0.22 -16.12
CA ARG A 460 19.64 0.10 -16.48
C ARG A 460 19.03 -1.07 -17.25
N PRO A 461 17.79 -1.51 -16.94
CA PRO A 461 17.06 -2.43 -17.78
C PRO A 461 16.98 -1.87 -19.22
N ARG A 462 17.38 -2.65 -20.21
CA ARG A 462 17.32 -2.28 -21.63
C ARG A 462 16.39 -3.21 -22.37
#